data_bd276f06048a91d52c4c58630efc9e62
#
_entry.id   bd276f06048a91d52c4c58630efc9e62
#
_cell.length_a   1.000
_cell.length_b   1.000
_cell.length_c   1.000
_cell.angle_alpha   90.00
_cell.angle_beta   90.00
_cell.angle_gamma   90.00
#
_symmetry.space_group_name_H-M   'P 1'
#
loop_
_entity.id
_entity.type
_entity.pdbx_description
1 polymer ?
#
loop_
_entity_poly.entity_id
_entity_poly.type
_entity_poly.pdbx_seq_one_letter_code
_entity_poly.pdbx_strand_id
1 'polypeptide(L)'
;ILRQVSHEYPIGRRALSARLGLSERVLRAQVDFLKNCGLLHFSSAGMTVTDEGAVILRELSDYVRKLQDISSLEKSLSDALKIGTVVIIPGDSEQEEVVKREIGRASARILSKVLGDGNEHIVAVSGGTTLAAMAANITGSQPKTVIVPARGGLGDNVELQANTIATVLAQKLGASYRQLYVPDGVSEDILNSILQEDVGVRAVVDIIKRADILVHGMGRSSVMARHRRLPADVIQKLEEG
;
A
#
# COMPACT_ATOMS: atom_id res chain seq x y z
N ILE A 1 -8.86 19.71 -5.85
CA ILE A 1 -10.30 19.39 -5.76
C ILE A 1 -10.58 18.08 -6.48
N LEU A 2 -10.39 18.00 -7.80
CA LEU A 2 -10.70 16.81 -8.58
C LEU A 2 -9.99 15.55 -8.05
N ARG A 3 -8.68 15.67 -7.73
CA ARG A 3 -7.89 14.61 -7.08
C ARG A 3 -8.49 14.17 -5.73
N GLN A 4 -8.91 15.12 -4.87
CA GLN A 4 -9.51 14.78 -3.59
C GLN A 4 -10.84 14.04 -3.76
N VAL A 5 -11.68 14.49 -4.69
CA VAL A 5 -12.94 13.79 -5.00
C VAL A 5 -12.67 12.38 -5.52
N SER A 6 -11.63 12.16 -6.33
CA SER A 6 -11.28 10.81 -6.82
C SER A 6 -10.81 9.83 -5.74
N HIS A 7 -10.44 10.34 -4.57
CA HIS A 7 -9.96 9.53 -3.47
C HIS A 7 -11.03 9.22 -2.41
N GLU A 8 -12.01 10.10 -2.24
CA GLU A 8 -12.99 10.04 -1.15
C GLU A 8 -14.44 10.05 -1.67
N TYR A 9 -14.70 9.48 -2.83
CA TYR A 9 -16.03 9.47 -3.43
C TYR A 9 -16.95 8.38 -2.82
N PRO A 10 -18.25 8.69 -2.68
CA PRO A 10 -18.86 9.99 -2.90
C PRO A 10 -18.58 10.95 -1.73
N ILE A 11 -18.21 12.20 -2.03
CA ILE A 11 -17.90 13.20 -1.01
C ILE A 11 -18.82 14.43 -1.12
N GLY A 12 -19.32 14.90 0.02
CA GLY A 12 -20.12 16.12 0.11
C GLY A 12 -19.27 17.40 0.13
N ARG A 13 -19.85 18.54 -0.29
CA ARG A 13 -19.12 19.83 -0.34
C ARG A 13 -18.52 20.27 0.98
N ARG A 14 -19.26 20.10 2.10
CA ARG A 14 -18.76 20.49 3.43
C ARG A 14 -17.54 19.66 3.84
N ALA A 15 -17.60 18.35 3.64
CA ALA A 15 -16.49 17.47 3.92
C ALA A 15 -15.27 17.82 3.07
N LEU A 16 -15.47 18.07 1.78
CA LEU A 16 -14.40 18.47 0.86
C LEU A 16 -13.81 19.84 1.22
N SER A 17 -14.63 20.80 1.63
CA SER A 17 -14.20 22.13 2.11
C SER A 17 -13.28 22.01 3.33
N ALA A 18 -13.68 21.23 4.31
CA ALA A 18 -12.88 20.97 5.51
C ALA A 18 -11.54 20.28 5.18
N ARG A 19 -11.57 19.29 4.28
CA ARG A 19 -10.35 18.56 3.85
C ARG A 19 -9.32 19.44 3.13
N LEU A 20 -9.79 20.39 2.32
CA LEU A 20 -8.93 21.25 1.51
C LEU A 20 -8.58 22.57 2.21
N GLY A 21 -9.12 22.85 3.40
CA GLY A 21 -8.93 24.12 4.08
C GLY A 21 -9.48 25.33 3.31
N LEU A 22 -10.44 25.09 2.40
CA LEU A 22 -11.07 26.12 1.57
C LEU A 22 -12.40 26.57 2.18
N SER A 23 -12.76 27.85 2.01
CA SER A 23 -14.11 28.28 2.37
C SER A 23 -15.15 27.63 1.45
N GLU A 24 -16.37 27.38 2.00
CA GLU A 24 -17.46 26.77 1.21
C GLU A 24 -17.79 27.59 -0.05
N ARG A 25 -17.65 28.92 0.02
CA ARG A 25 -17.90 29.81 -1.12
C ARG A 25 -16.90 29.58 -2.26
N VAL A 26 -15.61 29.51 -1.92
CA VAL A 26 -14.54 29.24 -2.89
C VAL A 26 -14.67 27.85 -3.47
N LEU A 27 -14.90 26.85 -2.61
CA LEU A 27 -15.08 25.48 -3.06
C LEU A 27 -16.27 25.35 -4.00
N ARG A 28 -17.40 25.98 -3.69
CA ARG A 28 -18.61 25.93 -4.55
C ARG A 28 -18.32 26.40 -5.96
N ALA A 29 -17.67 27.56 -6.11
CA ALA A 29 -17.33 28.09 -7.44
C ALA A 29 -16.43 27.12 -8.23
N GLN A 30 -15.43 26.54 -7.57
CA GLN A 30 -14.50 25.61 -8.21
C GLN A 30 -15.18 24.28 -8.60
N VAL A 31 -16.02 23.77 -7.73
CA VAL A 31 -16.74 22.51 -7.96
C VAL A 31 -17.80 22.69 -9.07
N ASP A 32 -18.52 23.82 -9.08
CA ASP A 32 -19.49 24.12 -10.14
C ASP A 32 -18.78 24.31 -11.50
N PHE A 33 -17.59 24.93 -11.51
CA PHE A 33 -16.75 24.99 -12.71
C PHE A 33 -16.37 23.59 -13.22
N LEU A 34 -15.83 22.71 -12.36
CA LEU A 34 -15.45 21.34 -12.73
C LEU A 34 -16.65 20.51 -13.21
N LYS A 35 -17.82 20.73 -12.63
CA LYS A 35 -19.07 20.13 -13.08
C LYS A 35 -19.43 20.59 -14.49
N ASN A 36 -19.36 21.89 -14.73
CA ASN A 36 -19.67 22.46 -16.05
C ASN A 36 -18.68 22.00 -17.13
N CYS A 37 -17.43 21.69 -16.73
CA CYS A 37 -16.44 21.05 -17.60
C CYS A 37 -16.69 19.54 -17.81
N GLY A 38 -17.72 18.96 -17.20
CA GLY A 38 -18.01 17.54 -17.32
C GLY A 38 -17.08 16.62 -16.51
N LEU A 39 -16.26 17.17 -15.60
CA LEU A 39 -15.25 16.41 -14.85
C LEU A 39 -15.76 15.86 -13.54
N LEU A 40 -16.87 16.37 -13.03
CA LEU A 40 -17.53 15.92 -11.79
C LEU A 40 -19.00 15.61 -12.04
N HIS A 41 -19.45 14.51 -11.47
CA HIS A 41 -20.86 14.15 -11.38
C HIS A 41 -21.36 14.40 -9.94
N PHE A 42 -22.64 14.80 -9.83
CA PHE A 42 -23.32 15.07 -8.56
C PHE A 42 -24.51 14.16 -8.37
N SER A 43 -24.60 13.56 -7.23
CA SER A 43 -25.74 12.75 -6.78
C SER A 43 -26.19 13.18 -5.40
N SER A 44 -27.27 12.59 -4.90
CA SER A 44 -27.71 12.76 -3.51
C SER A 44 -26.69 12.23 -2.49
N ALA A 45 -25.85 11.27 -2.88
CA ALA A 45 -24.80 10.72 -2.04
C ALA A 45 -23.54 11.61 -1.99
N GLY A 46 -23.34 12.50 -2.97
CA GLY A 46 -22.18 13.38 -3.06
C GLY A 46 -21.62 13.51 -4.48
N MET A 47 -20.39 13.99 -4.55
CA MET A 47 -19.64 14.18 -5.80
C MET A 47 -18.78 12.96 -6.12
N THR A 48 -18.71 12.64 -7.41
CA THR A 48 -17.82 11.63 -8.00
C THR A 48 -17.12 12.18 -9.21
N VAL A 49 -15.96 11.64 -9.56
CA VAL A 49 -15.24 11.99 -10.78
C VAL A 49 -15.85 11.23 -11.96
N THR A 50 -16.01 11.91 -13.10
CA THR A 50 -16.44 11.28 -14.36
C THR A 50 -15.28 10.54 -15.03
N ASP A 51 -15.55 9.76 -16.08
CA ASP A 51 -14.49 9.09 -16.86
C ASP A 51 -13.54 10.11 -17.50
N GLU A 52 -14.06 11.22 -18.03
CA GLU A 52 -13.29 12.35 -18.55
C GLU A 52 -12.44 13.00 -17.44
N GLY A 53 -13.01 13.19 -16.25
CA GLY A 53 -12.30 13.69 -15.08
C GLY A 53 -11.15 12.76 -14.67
N ALA A 54 -11.32 11.45 -14.77
CA ALA A 54 -10.28 10.49 -14.48
C ALA A 54 -9.15 10.50 -15.53
N VAL A 55 -9.47 10.74 -16.81
CA VAL A 55 -8.46 10.92 -17.86
C VAL A 55 -7.63 12.17 -17.58
N ILE A 56 -8.29 13.31 -17.34
CA ILE A 56 -7.61 14.58 -17.02
C ILE A 56 -6.72 14.46 -15.77
N LEU A 57 -7.19 13.76 -14.74
CA LEU A 57 -6.37 13.52 -13.54
C LEU A 57 -5.09 12.76 -13.87
N ARG A 58 -5.14 11.76 -14.74
CA ARG A 58 -3.94 11.01 -15.14
C ARG A 58 -2.97 11.91 -15.92
N GLU A 59 -3.46 12.64 -16.91
CA GLU A 59 -2.64 13.53 -17.74
C GLU A 59 -2.00 14.66 -16.91
N LEU A 60 -2.77 15.29 -16.01
CA LEU A 60 -2.26 16.31 -15.10
C LEU A 60 -1.25 15.75 -14.10
N SER A 61 -1.42 14.52 -13.64
CA SER A 61 -0.44 13.89 -12.75
C SER A 61 0.92 13.76 -13.43
N ASP A 62 0.96 13.34 -14.69
CA ASP A 62 2.19 13.24 -15.47
C ASP A 62 2.82 14.62 -15.73
N TYR A 63 1.99 15.64 -15.98
CA TYR A 63 2.46 17.01 -16.15
C TYR A 63 3.03 17.60 -14.85
N VAL A 64 2.34 17.44 -13.73
CA VAL A 64 2.83 17.87 -12.41
C VAL A 64 4.13 17.18 -12.05
N ARG A 65 4.25 15.86 -12.31
CA ARG A 65 5.50 15.11 -12.10
C ARG A 65 6.67 15.70 -12.91
N LYS A 66 6.43 16.08 -14.16
CA LYS A 66 7.45 16.73 -15.01
C LYS A 66 7.84 18.11 -14.48
N LEU A 67 6.86 18.93 -14.07
CA LEU A 67 7.12 20.26 -13.50
C LEU A 67 7.91 20.23 -12.19
N GLN A 68 7.69 19.21 -11.37
CA GLN A 68 8.39 19.04 -10.09
C GLN A 68 9.71 18.26 -10.22
N ASP A 69 10.13 17.94 -11.44
CA ASP A 69 11.33 17.17 -11.75
C ASP A 69 11.45 15.86 -10.96
N ILE A 70 10.28 15.25 -10.66
CA ILE A 70 10.20 14.02 -9.87
C ILE A 70 10.97 12.89 -10.55
N SER A 71 10.97 12.86 -11.88
CA SER A 71 11.68 11.83 -12.63
C SER A 71 13.19 11.88 -12.46
N SER A 72 13.78 13.08 -12.37
CA SER A 72 15.20 13.25 -12.05
C SER A 72 15.50 12.81 -10.62
N LEU A 73 14.62 13.12 -9.68
CA LEU A 73 14.77 12.68 -8.29
C LEU A 73 14.64 11.15 -8.16
N GLU A 74 13.70 10.52 -8.86
CA GLU A 74 13.55 9.06 -8.92
C GLU A 74 14.83 8.40 -9.45
N LYS A 75 15.39 8.95 -10.53
CA LYS A 75 16.65 8.47 -11.09
C LYS A 75 17.82 8.63 -10.11
N SER A 76 17.97 9.82 -9.52
CA SER A 76 19.04 10.09 -8.55
C SER A 76 18.97 9.15 -7.35
N LEU A 77 17.78 8.86 -6.83
CA LEU A 77 17.58 7.92 -5.74
C LEU A 77 17.84 6.47 -6.18
N SER A 78 17.42 6.08 -7.39
CA SER A 78 17.70 4.77 -7.95
C SER A 78 19.22 4.53 -8.04
N ASP A 79 19.96 5.50 -8.55
CA ASP A 79 21.42 5.45 -8.68
C ASP A 79 22.12 5.42 -7.31
N ALA A 80 21.70 6.28 -6.38
CA ALA A 80 22.30 6.37 -5.04
C ALA A 80 22.05 5.11 -4.19
N LEU A 81 20.87 4.54 -4.28
CA LEU A 81 20.46 3.33 -3.53
C LEU A 81 20.84 2.04 -4.27
N LYS A 82 21.29 2.12 -5.52
CA LYS A 82 21.61 0.98 -6.40
C LYS A 82 20.44 0.01 -6.57
N ILE A 83 19.22 0.55 -6.70
CA ILE A 83 17.99 -0.21 -6.92
C ILE A 83 17.44 0.05 -8.31
N GLY A 84 16.77 -0.94 -8.90
CA GLY A 84 16.36 -0.90 -10.30
C GLY A 84 15.30 0.15 -10.62
N THR A 85 14.40 0.45 -9.69
CA THR A 85 13.29 1.38 -9.92
C THR A 85 12.89 2.09 -8.64
N VAL A 86 12.73 3.40 -8.72
CA VAL A 86 12.14 4.24 -7.67
C VAL A 86 10.87 4.89 -8.23
N VAL A 87 9.80 4.91 -7.45
CA VAL A 87 8.57 5.64 -7.76
C VAL A 87 8.25 6.54 -6.58
N ILE A 88 8.22 7.85 -6.82
CA ILE A 88 7.93 8.86 -5.80
C ILE A 88 6.47 9.29 -5.91
N ILE A 89 5.76 9.22 -4.79
CA ILE A 89 4.43 9.80 -4.62
C ILE A 89 4.59 11.05 -3.74
N PRO A 90 4.35 12.25 -4.29
CA PRO A 90 4.48 13.49 -3.50
C PRO A 90 3.46 13.57 -2.38
N GLY A 91 3.89 14.01 -1.22
CA GLY A 91 3.07 14.22 -0.03
C GLY A 91 3.61 13.52 1.22
N ASP A 92 2.92 13.69 2.34
CA ASP A 92 3.26 13.08 3.62
C ASP A 92 2.31 11.93 3.94
N SER A 93 2.79 10.70 3.82
CA SER A 93 1.99 9.50 4.07
C SER A 93 1.65 9.28 5.56
N GLU A 94 2.28 9.99 6.49
CA GLU A 94 1.93 9.91 7.91
C GLU A 94 0.75 10.82 8.25
N GLN A 95 0.62 11.94 7.56
CA GLN A 95 -0.43 12.94 7.78
C GLN A 95 -1.58 12.82 6.78
N GLU A 96 -1.29 12.36 5.56
CA GLU A 96 -2.25 12.33 4.46
C GLU A 96 -2.60 10.90 4.06
N GLU A 97 -3.77 10.41 4.46
CA GLU A 97 -4.27 9.08 4.09
C GLU A 97 -4.39 8.90 2.56
N VAL A 98 -4.58 9.99 1.83
CA VAL A 98 -4.60 10.03 0.36
C VAL A 98 -3.27 9.59 -0.22
N VAL A 99 -2.15 10.11 0.31
CA VAL A 99 -0.79 9.76 -0.14
C VAL A 99 -0.53 8.27 0.07
N LYS A 100 -0.93 7.73 1.21
CA LYS A 100 -0.81 6.30 1.51
C LYS A 100 -1.58 5.43 0.51
N ARG A 101 -2.81 5.84 0.16
CA ARG A 101 -3.61 5.15 -0.87
C ARG A 101 -2.96 5.23 -2.26
N GLU A 102 -2.36 6.36 -2.62
CA GLU A 102 -1.64 6.49 -3.89
C GLU A 102 -0.37 5.61 -3.92
N ILE A 103 0.38 5.53 -2.83
CA ILE A 103 1.48 4.58 -2.69
C ILE A 103 0.96 3.14 -2.89
N GLY A 104 -0.16 2.79 -2.25
CA GLY A 104 -0.79 1.49 -2.41
C GLY A 104 -1.16 1.19 -3.87
N ARG A 105 -1.76 2.16 -4.59
CA ARG A 105 -2.09 2.03 -6.02
C ARG A 105 -0.85 1.88 -6.90
N ALA A 106 0.19 2.68 -6.63
CA ALA A 106 1.44 2.58 -7.37
C ALA A 106 2.10 1.21 -7.16
N SER A 107 2.17 0.76 -5.92
CA SER A 107 2.71 -0.56 -5.56
C SER A 107 1.91 -1.71 -6.20
N ALA A 108 0.57 -1.62 -6.21
CA ALA A 108 -0.28 -2.59 -6.87
C ALA A 108 0.01 -2.68 -8.38
N ARG A 109 0.19 -1.55 -9.06
CA ARG A 109 0.54 -1.52 -10.50
C ARG A 109 1.90 -2.14 -10.76
N ILE A 110 2.89 -1.86 -9.90
CA ILE A 110 4.24 -2.46 -10.02
C ILE A 110 4.14 -3.97 -9.86
N LEU A 111 3.48 -4.45 -8.81
CA LEU A 111 3.31 -5.88 -8.56
C LEU A 111 2.57 -6.56 -9.71
N SER A 112 1.44 -5.99 -10.18
CA SER A 112 0.70 -6.53 -11.34
C SER A 112 1.57 -6.60 -12.60
N LYS A 113 2.44 -5.61 -12.83
CA LYS A 113 3.36 -5.62 -13.97
C LYS A 113 4.41 -6.73 -13.85
N VAL A 114 4.97 -6.94 -12.67
CA VAL A 114 5.96 -8.00 -12.41
C VAL A 114 5.33 -9.37 -12.59
N LEU A 115 4.13 -9.58 -12.04
CA LEU A 115 3.42 -10.86 -12.14
C LEU A 115 2.86 -11.12 -13.55
N GLY A 116 2.79 -10.10 -14.42
CA GLY A 116 2.23 -10.18 -15.77
C GLY A 116 3.15 -10.82 -16.79
N ASP A 117 4.30 -11.36 -16.41
CA ASP A 117 5.27 -12.02 -17.30
C ASP A 117 4.85 -13.44 -17.72
N GLY A 118 3.75 -13.98 -17.14
CA GLY A 118 3.20 -15.30 -17.43
C GLY A 118 3.88 -16.47 -16.71
N ASN A 119 4.91 -16.20 -15.91
CA ASN A 119 5.63 -17.19 -15.11
C ASN A 119 4.87 -17.57 -13.83
N GLU A 120 5.35 -18.61 -13.16
CA GLU A 120 4.96 -18.94 -11.80
C GLU A 120 5.76 -18.09 -10.81
N HIS A 121 5.08 -17.53 -9.81
CA HIS A 121 5.73 -16.70 -8.78
C HIS A 121 5.32 -17.11 -7.38
N ILE A 122 6.26 -17.01 -6.45
CA ILE A 122 6.00 -17.06 -5.01
C ILE A 122 6.19 -15.66 -4.46
N VAL A 123 5.10 -15.07 -3.98
CA VAL A 123 5.09 -13.69 -3.43
C VAL A 123 4.96 -13.75 -1.91
N ALA A 124 6.00 -13.34 -1.20
CA ALA A 124 5.95 -13.14 0.23
C ALA A 124 5.54 -11.70 0.55
N VAL A 125 4.55 -11.52 1.45
CA VAL A 125 4.05 -10.19 1.83
C VAL A 125 4.13 -9.95 3.33
N SER A 126 4.56 -8.77 3.73
CA SER A 126 4.49 -8.35 5.13
C SER A 126 3.12 -7.73 5.47
N GLY A 127 2.95 -7.36 6.74
CA GLY A 127 1.79 -6.60 7.21
C GLY A 127 1.98 -5.08 7.07
N GLY A 128 0.91 -4.34 7.35
CA GLY A 128 0.92 -2.88 7.47
C GLY A 128 -0.08 -2.15 6.59
N THR A 129 -0.33 -0.88 6.93
CA THR A 129 -1.37 -0.06 6.28
C THR A 129 -1.14 0.16 4.79
N THR A 130 0.12 0.35 4.38
CA THR A 130 0.48 0.53 2.97
C THR A 130 0.24 -0.75 2.16
N LEU A 131 0.58 -1.91 2.75
CA LEU A 131 0.34 -3.22 2.11
C LEU A 131 -1.15 -3.53 2.01
N ALA A 132 -1.95 -3.18 3.03
CA ALA A 132 -3.41 -3.27 2.96
C ALA A 132 -3.98 -2.38 1.86
N ALA A 133 -3.47 -1.14 1.72
CA ALA A 133 -3.84 -0.24 0.63
C ALA A 133 -3.44 -0.80 -0.75
N MET A 134 -2.28 -1.44 -0.87
CA MET A 134 -1.85 -2.13 -2.09
C MET A 134 -2.80 -3.28 -2.42
N ALA A 135 -3.08 -4.15 -1.46
CA ALA A 135 -3.98 -5.29 -1.64
C ALA A 135 -5.40 -4.86 -2.02
N ALA A 136 -5.88 -3.73 -1.47
CA ALA A 136 -7.17 -3.16 -1.85
C ALA A 136 -7.23 -2.71 -3.32
N ASN A 137 -6.11 -2.33 -3.92
CA ASN A 137 -6.03 -1.79 -5.28
C ASN A 137 -5.46 -2.75 -6.32
N ILE A 138 -5.03 -3.95 -5.94
CA ILE A 138 -4.52 -4.94 -6.89
C ILE A 138 -5.64 -5.39 -7.83
N THR A 139 -5.30 -5.58 -9.10
CA THR A 139 -6.21 -6.07 -10.14
C THR A 139 -5.48 -7.03 -11.06
N GLY A 140 -6.23 -7.83 -11.81
CA GLY A 140 -5.70 -8.81 -12.73
C GLY A 140 -6.00 -10.24 -12.30
N SER A 141 -5.50 -11.22 -13.06
CA SER A 141 -5.65 -12.65 -12.78
C SER A 141 -4.28 -13.32 -12.88
N GLN A 142 -3.83 -13.96 -11.81
CA GLN A 142 -2.52 -14.60 -11.69
C GLN A 142 -2.65 -15.98 -11.01
N PRO A 143 -3.34 -16.95 -11.65
CA PRO A 143 -3.67 -18.23 -11.02
C PRO A 143 -2.44 -19.11 -10.74
N LYS A 144 -1.32 -18.87 -11.41
CA LYS A 144 -0.06 -19.59 -11.19
C LYS A 144 0.76 -19.05 -10.00
N THR A 145 0.32 -17.95 -9.38
CA THR A 145 1.03 -17.33 -8.26
C THR A 145 0.64 -17.98 -6.94
N VAL A 146 1.61 -18.13 -6.05
CA VAL A 146 1.42 -18.52 -4.65
C VAL A 146 1.74 -17.33 -3.76
N ILE A 147 0.82 -16.92 -2.90
CA ILE A 147 1.01 -15.80 -1.99
C ILE A 147 1.16 -16.32 -0.56
N VAL A 148 2.21 -15.89 0.13
CA VAL A 148 2.54 -16.30 1.49
C VAL A 148 2.82 -15.10 2.38
N PRO A 149 2.53 -15.17 3.69
CA PRO A 149 2.97 -14.15 4.63
C PRO A 149 4.48 -14.22 4.84
N ALA A 150 5.16 -13.09 4.84
CA ALA A 150 6.62 -13.02 5.09
C ALA A 150 6.98 -13.08 6.58
N ARG A 151 6.00 -13.06 7.47
CA ARG A 151 6.18 -13.05 8.95
C ARG A 151 4.95 -13.62 9.63
N GLY A 152 5.12 -13.97 10.91
CA GLY A 152 4.04 -14.42 11.78
C GLY A 152 3.00 -13.34 12.11
N GLY A 153 1.98 -13.73 12.85
CA GLY A 153 0.91 -12.84 13.29
C GLY A 153 1.38 -11.83 14.33
N LEU A 154 0.98 -10.58 14.22
CA LEU A 154 1.34 -9.47 15.09
C LEU A 154 0.11 -8.64 15.47
N GLY A 155 -0.17 -8.59 16.78
CA GLY A 155 -1.03 -7.56 17.33
C GLY A 155 -2.50 -7.65 17.01
N ASP A 156 -3.19 -6.56 17.32
CA ASP A 156 -4.63 -6.50 17.49
C ASP A 156 -5.42 -6.18 16.20
N ASN A 157 -4.74 -5.65 15.17
CA ASN A 157 -5.43 -5.26 13.93
C ASN A 157 -5.31 -6.37 12.86
N VAL A 158 -6.35 -7.17 12.75
CA VAL A 158 -6.42 -8.32 11.83
C VAL A 158 -6.26 -7.89 10.37
N GLU A 159 -6.80 -6.75 9.97
CA GLU A 159 -6.77 -6.27 8.58
C GLU A 159 -5.35 -5.92 8.11
N LEU A 160 -4.45 -5.61 9.03
CA LEU A 160 -3.07 -5.23 8.75
C LEU A 160 -2.08 -6.39 8.88
N GLN A 161 -2.54 -7.59 9.22
CA GLN A 161 -1.68 -8.75 9.36
C GLN A 161 -1.25 -9.32 8.00
N ALA A 162 -0.04 -9.86 7.95
CA ALA A 162 0.51 -10.47 6.74
C ALA A 162 -0.37 -11.60 6.19
N ASN A 163 -0.94 -12.43 7.05
CA ASN A 163 -1.88 -13.49 6.67
C ASN A 163 -3.13 -12.94 5.97
N THR A 164 -3.72 -11.86 6.51
CA THR A 164 -4.91 -11.23 5.92
C THR A 164 -4.59 -10.60 4.57
N ILE A 165 -3.48 -9.87 4.48
CA ILE A 165 -3.03 -9.24 3.24
C ILE A 165 -2.74 -10.30 2.18
N ALA A 166 -2.06 -11.39 2.52
CA ALA A 166 -1.82 -12.52 1.63
C ALA A 166 -3.13 -13.12 1.08
N THR A 167 -4.12 -13.32 1.96
CA THR A 167 -5.44 -13.82 1.57
C THR A 167 -6.17 -12.88 0.63
N VAL A 168 -6.20 -11.58 0.93
CA VAL A 168 -6.87 -10.56 0.08
C VAL A 168 -6.23 -10.48 -1.29
N LEU A 169 -4.90 -10.46 -1.36
CA LEU A 169 -4.16 -10.47 -2.63
C LEU A 169 -4.47 -11.70 -3.45
N ALA A 170 -4.43 -12.88 -2.83
CA ALA A 170 -4.71 -14.15 -3.51
C ALA A 170 -6.13 -14.20 -4.07
N GLN A 171 -7.12 -13.80 -3.28
CA GLN A 171 -8.52 -13.74 -3.73
C GLN A 171 -8.70 -12.83 -4.93
N LYS A 172 -8.11 -11.63 -4.91
CA LYS A 172 -8.22 -10.66 -6.01
C LYS A 172 -7.49 -11.09 -7.29
N LEU A 173 -6.40 -11.82 -7.14
CA LEU A 173 -5.58 -12.30 -8.26
C LEU A 173 -6.00 -13.68 -8.76
N GLY A 174 -6.95 -14.37 -8.09
CA GLY A 174 -7.26 -15.77 -8.37
C GLY A 174 -6.07 -16.71 -8.11
N ALA A 175 -5.14 -16.28 -7.23
CA ALA A 175 -3.94 -16.99 -6.86
C ALA A 175 -4.18 -17.96 -5.70
N SER A 176 -3.27 -18.90 -5.50
CA SER A 176 -3.26 -19.73 -4.28
C SER A 176 -2.54 -19.00 -3.13
N TYR A 177 -2.85 -19.38 -1.88
CA TYR A 177 -2.15 -18.83 -0.72
C TYR A 177 -1.89 -19.89 0.35
N ARG A 178 -0.95 -19.59 1.25
CA ARG A 178 -0.71 -20.33 2.49
C ARG A 178 -0.72 -19.34 3.65
N GLN A 179 -1.09 -19.82 4.81
CA GLN A 179 -1.10 -19.04 6.05
C GLN A 179 -0.03 -19.55 7.00
N LEU A 180 0.60 -18.64 7.74
CA LEU A 180 1.61 -18.97 8.74
C LEU A 180 1.04 -18.69 10.14
N TYR A 181 0.75 -19.74 10.88
CA TYR A 181 0.19 -19.67 12.23
C TYR A 181 1.29 -19.70 13.29
N VAL A 182 2.23 -18.78 13.21
CA VAL A 182 3.26 -18.57 14.20
C VAL A 182 3.17 -17.13 14.70
N PRO A 183 3.19 -16.88 16.03
CA PRO A 183 3.26 -15.52 16.54
C PRO A 183 4.55 -14.85 16.09
N ASP A 184 4.48 -13.53 15.81
CA ASP A 184 5.68 -12.73 15.56
C ASP A 184 6.42 -12.46 16.89
N GLY A 185 7.76 -12.44 16.86
CA GLY A 185 8.58 -12.13 18.03
C GLY A 185 8.76 -13.26 19.03
N VAL A 186 8.46 -14.52 18.67
CA VAL A 186 8.86 -15.66 19.48
C VAL A 186 10.39 -15.81 19.53
N SER A 187 10.93 -16.33 20.63
CA SER A 187 12.36 -16.59 20.74
C SER A 187 12.82 -17.62 19.69
N GLU A 188 14.11 -17.61 19.37
CA GLU A 188 14.69 -18.55 18.41
C GLU A 188 14.49 -20.01 18.84
N ASP A 189 14.61 -20.31 20.14
CA ASP A 189 14.41 -21.66 20.67
C ASP A 189 12.96 -22.14 20.46
N ILE A 190 11.98 -21.27 20.71
CA ILE A 190 10.56 -21.60 20.50
C ILE A 190 10.29 -21.79 19.00
N LEU A 191 10.83 -20.92 18.15
CA LEU A 191 10.69 -21.05 16.70
C LEU A 191 11.28 -22.37 16.21
N ASN A 192 12.47 -22.73 16.67
CA ASN A 192 13.13 -24.00 16.31
C ASN A 192 12.30 -25.21 16.74
N SER A 193 11.74 -25.18 17.95
CA SER A 193 10.85 -26.27 18.43
C SER A 193 9.61 -26.39 17.53
N ILE A 194 8.95 -25.29 17.22
CA ILE A 194 7.80 -25.29 16.29
C ILE A 194 8.18 -25.86 14.92
N LEU A 195 9.32 -25.44 14.37
CA LEU A 195 9.79 -25.91 13.07
C LEU A 195 10.19 -27.40 13.08
N GLN A 196 10.56 -27.96 14.21
CA GLN A 196 10.84 -29.39 14.36
C GLN A 196 9.56 -30.22 14.46
N GLU A 197 8.59 -29.77 15.22
CA GLU A 197 7.39 -30.53 15.57
C GLU A 197 6.24 -30.35 14.58
N ASP A 198 6.06 -29.14 14.01
CA ASP A 198 4.96 -28.82 13.10
C ASP A 198 5.38 -28.88 11.62
N VAL A 199 4.98 -29.98 10.96
CA VAL A 199 5.24 -30.19 9.52
C VAL A 199 4.54 -29.13 8.65
N GLY A 200 3.37 -28.65 9.06
CA GLY A 200 2.60 -27.64 8.33
C GLY A 200 3.31 -26.29 8.34
N VAL A 201 3.77 -25.85 9.50
CA VAL A 201 4.54 -24.60 9.64
C VAL A 201 5.85 -24.69 8.85
N ARG A 202 6.56 -25.82 8.97
CA ARG A 202 7.79 -26.04 8.19
C ARG A 202 7.56 -25.92 6.69
N ALA A 203 6.53 -26.57 6.17
CA ALA A 203 6.20 -26.50 4.75
C ALA A 203 5.94 -25.07 4.26
N VAL A 204 5.25 -24.24 5.07
CA VAL A 204 5.03 -22.83 4.73
C VAL A 204 6.33 -22.02 4.77
N VAL A 205 7.16 -22.23 5.80
CA VAL A 205 8.47 -21.56 5.90
C VAL A 205 9.38 -21.92 4.73
N ASP A 206 9.34 -23.15 4.26
CA ASP A 206 10.12 -23.58 3.07
C ASP A 206 9.61 -22.92 1.80
N ILE A 207 8.31 -22.65 1.67
CA ILE A 207 7.76 -21.86 0.56
C ILE A 207 8.24 -20.41 0.68
N ILE A 208 8.18 -19.80 1.88
CA ILE A 208 8.63 -18.42 2.12
C ILE A 208 10.10 -18.25 1.71
N LYS A 209 10.97 -19.21 2.06
CA LYS A 209 12.39 -19.18 1.70
C LYS A 209 12.66 -19.23 0.20
N ARG A 210 11.71 -19.72 -0.58
CA ARG A 210 11.78 -19.81 -2.04
C ARG A 210 11.04 -18.66 -2.73
N ALA A 211 10.60 -17.64 -1.99
CA ALA A 211 9.89 -16.52 -2.57
C ALA A 211 10.77 -15.76 -3.58
N ASP A 212 10.24 -15.56 -4.77
CA ASP A 212 10.89 -14.78 -5.84
C ASP A 212 10.71 -13.27 -5.59
N ILE A 213 9.60 -12.92 -4.94
CA ILE A 213 9.19 -11.53 -4.70
C ILE A 213 8.88 -11.36 -3.22
N LEU A 214 9.51 -10.38 -2.59
CA LEU A 214 9.17 -9.92 -1.26
C LEU A 214 8.57 -8.51 -1.32
N VAL A 215 7.35 -8.35 -0.83
CA VAL A 215 6.69 -7.06 -0.72
C VAL A 215 6.57 -6.67 0.75
N HIS A 216 7.23 -5.58 1.13
CA HIS A 216 7.20 -5.11 2.51
C HIS A 216 7.12 -3.60 2.60
N GLY A 217 6.62 -3.09 3.72
CA GLY A 217 6.67 -1.68 4.08
C GLY A 217 7.92 -1.37 4.90
N MET A 218 8.31 -0.10 4.87
CA MET A 218 9.33 0.45 5.77
C MET A 218 8.68 1.52 6.65
N GLY A 219 9.01 1.51 7.93
CA GLY A 219 8.56 2.51 8.88
C GLY A 219 9.72 2.99 9.74
N ARG A 220 9.55 4.12 10.43
CA ARG A 220 10.56 4.59 11.39
C ARG A 220 10.72 3.57 12.51
N SER A 221 11.97 3.21 12.84
CA SER A 221 12.31 2.19 13.85
C SER A 221 11.64 2.46 15.19
N SER A 222 11.72 3.70 15.69
CA SER A 222 11.11 4.12 16.96
C SER A 222 9.58 3.99 16.99
N VAL A 223 8.90 4.34 15.88
CA VAL A 223 7.44 4.20 15.76
C VAL A 223 7.06 2.72 15.74
N MET A 224 7.77 1.93 14.95
CA MET A 224 7.49 0.49 14.84
C MET A 224 7.80 -0.26 16.15
N ALA A 225 8.86 0.13 16.87
CA ALA A 225 9.21 -0.43 18.17
C ALA A 225 8.14 -0.16 19.22
N ARG A 226 7.58 1.06 19.26
CA ARG A 226 6.46 1.41 20.15
C ARG A 226 5.19 0.65 19.80
N HIS A 227 4.85 0.52 18.52
CA HIS A 227 3.72 -0.30 18.08
C HIS A 227 3.86 -1.77 18.49
N ARG A 228 5.09 -2.28 18.50
CA ARG A 228 5.41 -3.64 18.97
C ARG A 228 5.56 -3.77 20.48
N ARG A 229 5.39 -2.68 21.22
CA ARG A 229 5.56 -2.65 22.68
C ARG A 229 6.91 -3.19 23.13
N LEU A 230 7.98 -2.89 22.37
CA LEU A 230 9.32 -3.30 22.75
C LEU A 230 9.76 -2.61 24.05
N PRO A 231 10.64 -3.22 24.85
CA PRO A 231 11.20 -2.62 26.05
C PRO A 231 11.88 -1.29 25.77
N ALA A 232 11.84 -0.36 26.74
CA ALA A 232 12.34 1.01 26.55
C ALA A 232 13.83 1.07 26.20
N ASP A 233 14.64 0.18 26.77
CA ASP A 233 16.07 0.05 26.48
C ASP A 233 16.33 -0.40 25.03
N VAL A 234 15.47 -1.22 24.46
CA VAL A 234 15.53 -1.64 23.05
C VAL A 234 15.14 -0.47 22.14
N ILE A 235 14.10 0.29 22.50
CA ILE A 235 13.67 1.47 21.75
C ILE A 235 14.79 2.50 21.70
N GLN A 236 15.43 2.76 22.85
CA GLN A 236 16.54 3.72 22.94
C GLN A 236 17.71 3.30 22.02
N LYS A 237 18.12 2.02 22.05
CA LYS A 237 19.16 1.50 21.16
C LYS A 237 18.84 1.66 19.67
N LEU A 238 17.56 1.53 19.30
CA LEU A 238 17.09 1.72 17.91
C LEU A 238 17.04 3.20 17.48
N GLU A 239 16.98 4.12 18.44
CA GLU A 239 17.02 5.57 18.20
C GLU A 239 18.44 6.12 18.14
N GLU A 240 19.38 5.46 18.79
CA GLU A 240 20.81 5.85 18.82
C GLU A 240 21.60 5.34 17.59
N GLY A 241 21.04 4.46 16.76
CA GLY A 241 21.61 4.00 15.50
C GLY A 241 22.12 2.65 15.43
#